data_03b682fbb6bb3ba7c688f0a99550368b
#
_entry.id   03b682fbb6bb3ba7c688f0a99550368b
#
_cell.length_a   1.000
_cell.length_b   1.000
_cell.length_c   1.000
_cell.angle_alpha   90.00
_cell.angle_beta   90.00
_cell.angle_gamma   90.00
#
_symmetry.space_group_name_H-M   'P 1'
#
loop_
_entity.id
_entity.type
_entity.pdbx_description
1 polymer ?
#
loop_
_entity_poly.entity_id
_entity_poly.type
_entity_poly.pdbx_seq_one_letter_code
_entity_poly.pdbx_strand_id
1 'polypeptide(L)'
;MKYEPVKIERKWQRYWETKKFYHTHPSRKASEGKAKGNYMLLTEFPYTSGNLHMGHWYAFALPDILARYLKMNGHNVMYPIGFDAFGLPAENAAIQRNISPNDWTEDNIKQMTKQLKSIGTAFDWSRVVKTNDPQYYKWTQWMFLKMYEKGLAYR
;
A
#
# COMPACT_ATOMS: atom_id res chain seq x y z
N MET A 1 17.03 25.41 21.29
CA MET A 1 17.28 24.58 20.09
C MET A 1 16.13 24.86 19.09
N LYS A 2 16.43 25.21 17.84
CA LYS A 2 15.37 25.47 16.84
C LYS A 2 14.82 24.12 16.35
N TYR A 3 13.49 23.97 16.32
CA TYR A 3 12.84 22.77 15.79
C TYR A 3 12.98 22.72 14.26
N GLU A 4 13.58 21.67 13.74
CA GLU A 4 13.82 21.46 12.31
C GLU A 4 13.04 20.21 11.82
N PRO A 5 11.74 20.33 11.49
CA PRO A 5 10.88 19.18 11.22
C PRO A 5 11.44 18.30 10.10
N VAL A 6 11.81 18.88 8.97
CA VAL A 6 12.29 18.11 7.80
C VAL A 6 13.51 17.24 8.12
N LYS A 7 14.43 17.74 8.96
CA LYS A 7 15.61 17.00 9.37
C LYS A 7 15.28 15.85 10.32
N ILE A 8 14.36 16.11 11.26
CA ILE A 8 13.91 15.12 12.23
C ILE A 8 13.11 14.00 11.54
N GLU A 9 12.18 14.36 10.68
CA GLU A 9 11.35 13.42 9.92
C GLU A 9 12.20 12.49 9.05
N ARG A 10 13.10 13.04 8.25
CA ARG A 10 14.02 12.24 7.42
C ARG A 10 14.90 11.30 8.24
N LYS A 11 15.36 11.73 9.42
CA LYS A 11 16.13 10.87 10.33
C LYS A 11 15.33 9.64 10.75
N TRP A 12 14.08 9.86 11.19
CA TRP A 12 13.24 8.77 11.69
C TRP A 12 12.72 7.86 10.57
N GLN A 13 12.33 8.41 9.43
CA GLN A 13 11.93 7.61 8.25
C GLN A 13 13.07 6.67 7.82
N ARG A 14 14.31 7.22 7.71
CA ARG A 14 15.50 6.40 7.42
C ARG A 14 15.75 5.32 8.47
N TYR A 15 15.59 5.65 9.74
CA TYR A 15 15.77 4.70 10.84
C TYR A 15 14.76 3.55 10.73
N TRP A 16 13.48 3.84 10.53
CA TRP A 16 12.42 2.84 10.40
C TRP A 16 12.64 1.93 9.19
N GLU A 17 13.04 2.50 8.06
CA GLU A 17 13.33 1.73 6.84
C GLU A 17 14.54 0.82 7.05
N THR A 18 15.67 1.34 7.56
CA THR A 18 16.89 0.57 7.80
C THR A 18 16.68 -0.57 8.80
N LYS A 19 15.92 -0.29 9.87
CA LYS A 19 15.59 -1.29 10.89
C LYS A 19 14.44 -2.20 10.52
N LYS A 20 13.83 -2.02 9.34
CA LYS A 20 12.64 -2.75 8.90
C LYS A 20 11.55 -2.73 9.98
N PHE A 21 11.37 -1.57 10.63
CA PHE A 21 10.59 -1.45 11.85
C PHE A 21 9.11 -1.81 11.64
N TYR A 22 8.57 -1.54 10.45
CA TYR A 22 7.17 -1.82 10.10
C TYR A 22 6.97 -3.12 9.32
N HIS A 23 8.04 -3.91 9.08
CA HIS A 23 7.88 -5.21 8.46
C HIS A 23 7.14 -6.17 9.41
N THR A 24 6.22 -6.92 8.85
CA THR A 24 5.48 -7.97 9.55
C THR A 24 6.28 -9.28 9.54
N HIS A 25 6.35 -9.92 10.67
CA HIS A 25 7.02 -11.20 10.81
C HIS A 25 6.00 -12.35 10.76
N PRO A 26 5.98 -13.19 9.70
CA PRO A 26 5.01 -14.29 9.58
C PRO A 26 5.05 -15.30 10.74
N SER A 27 6.23 -15.47 11.35
CA SER A 27 6.49 -16.47 12.39
C SER A 27 6.33 -15.99 13.83
N ARG A 28 5.90 -14.74 14.05
CA ARG A 28 5.60 -14.28 15.42
C ARG A 28 4.28 -14.88 15.89
N LYS A 29 4.36 -16.12 16.40
CA LYS A 29 3.25 -16.73 17.13
C LYS A 29 3.11 -16.04 18.48
N ALA A 30 1.88 -15.73 18.87
CA ALA A 30 1.56 -15.24 20.22
C ALA A 30 2.07 -16.19 21.32
N SER A 31 2.17 -17.49 21.01
CA SER A 31 2.70 -18.54 21.87
C SER A 31 4.19 -18.45 22.21
N GLU A 32 4.96 -17.64 21.46
CA GLU A 32 6.42 -17.52 21.71
C GLU A 32 6.78 -16.34 22.61
N GLY A 33 5.81 -15.73 23.30
CA GLY A 33 6.01 -14.61 24.22
C GLY A 33 6.47 -13.30 23.57
N LYS A 34 6.48 -13.22 22.24
CA LYS A 34 7.04 -12.11 21.46
C LYS A 34 6.01 -11.16 20.85
N ALA A 35 4.74 -11.56 20.79
CA ALA A 35 3.64 -10.70 20.32
C ALA A 35 2.35 -11.04 21.04
N LYS A 36 1.57 -10.00 21.43
CA LYS A 36 0.27 -10.18 22.08
C LYS A 36 -0.84 -10.67 21.15
N GLY A 37 -0.64 -10.59 19.84
CA GLY A 37 -1.57 -11.00 18.80
C GLY A 37 -1.15 -10.46 17.44
N ASN A 38 -1.80 -10.95 16.39
CA ASN A 38 -1.61 -10.51 15.03
C ASN A 38 -2.79 -9.64 14.59
N TYR A 39 -2.50 -8.50 13.96
CA TYR A 39 -3.49 -7.61 13.38
C TYR A 39 -3.13 -7.34 11.93
N MET A 40 -4.16 -7.32 11.09
CA MET A 40 -4.09 -6.83 9.72
C MET A 40 -4.96 -5.57 9.62
N LEU A 41 -4.35 -4.47 9.23
CA LEU A 41 -5.04 -3.23 8.89
C LEU A 41 -5.06 -3.12 7.37
N LEU A 42 -6.25 -2.98 6.81
CA LEU A 42 -6.44 -2.85 5.37
C LEU A 42 -7.06 -1.50 5.08
N THR A 43 -6.46 -0.79 4.14
CA THR A 43 -6.99 0.44 3.55
C THR A 43 -7.17 0.27 2.06
N GLU A 44 -7.86 1.18 1.43
CA GLU A 44 -7.96 1.23 -0.03
C GLU A 44 -6.57 1.38 -0.68
N PHE A 45 -6.45 0.89 -1.90
CA PHE A 45 -5.29 1.16 -2.75
C PHE A 45 -5.58 2.38 -3.63
N PRO A 46 -4.72 3.40 -3.64
CA PRO A 46 -4.97 4.58 -4.45
C PRO A 46 -4.91 4.26 -5.95
N TYR A 47 -5.78 4.92 -6.73
CA TYR A 47 -5.72 4.89 -8.18
C TYR A 47 -4.49 5.60 -8.72
N THR A 48 -3.88 5.05 -9.76
CA THR A 48 -2.63 5.56 -10.35
C THR A 48 -2.86 6.63 -11.43
N SER A 49 -3.92 7.41 -11.30
CA SER A 49 -4.30 8.43 -12.28
C SER A 49 -3.61 9.80 -12.10
N GLY A 50 -2.87 10.00 -11.02
CA GLY A 50 -2.18 11.25 -10.73
C GLY A 50 -1.58 11.31 -9.32
N ASN A 51 -1.30 12.53 -8.85
CA ASN A 51 -0.75 12.74 -7.51
C ASN A 51 -1.75 12.40 -6.40
N LEU A 52 -1.22 12.03 -5.24
CA LEU A 52 -2.00 11.94 -4.01
C LEU A 52 -2.52 13.33 -3.59
N HIS A 53 -3.63 13.35 -2.89
CA HIS A 53 -4.25 14.55 -2.35
C HIS A 53 -4.63 14.36 -0.88
N MET A 54 -5.17 15.39 -0.23
CA MET A 54 -5.51 15.36 1.19
C MET A 54 -6.48 14.24 1.58
N GLY A 55 -7.36 13.82 0.68
CA GLY A 55 -8.24 12.66 0.93
C GLY A 55 -7.47 11.37 1.17
N HIS A 56 -6.43 11.11 0.38
CA HIS A 56 -5.54 9.97 0.60
C HIS A 56 -4.77 10.08 1.93
N TRP A 57 -4.29 11.29 2.26
CA TRP A 57 -3.63 11.49 3.54
C TRP A 57 -4.58 11.14 4.70
N TYR A 58 -5.82 11.58 4.64
CA TYR A 58 -6.83 11.28 5.65
C TYR A 58 -7.12 9.77 5.74
N ALA A 59 -7.30 9.10 4.59
CA ALA A 59 -7.58 7.67 4.53
C ALA A 59 -6.45 6.81 5.13
N PHE A 60 -5.20 7.26 5.01
CA PHE A 60 -4.04 6.49 5.48
C PHE A 60 -3.58 6.89 6.88
N ALA A 61 -3.72 8.15 7.27
CA ALA A 61 -3.23 8.65 8.56
C ALA A 61 -4.02 8.08 9.75
N LEU A 62 -5.33 7.93 9.63
CA LEU A 62 -6.14 7.39 10.73
C LEU A 62 -5.80 5.93 11.05
N PRO A 63 -5.77 5.00 10.07
CA PRO A 63 -5.29 3.64 10.32
C PRO A 63 -3.83 3.59 10.76
N ASP A 64 -2.97 4.51 10.32
CA ASP A 64 -1.58 4.61 10.75
C ASP A 64 -1.44 4.85 12.26
N ILE A 65 -2.29 5.70 12.82
CA ILE A 65 -2.33 5.94 14.26
C ILE A 65 -2.63 4.63 15.00
N LEU A 66 -3.62 3.87 14.53
CA LEU A 66 -3.97 2.57 15.12
C LEU A 66 -2.84 1.55 14.94
N ALA A 67 -2.20 1.50 13.76
CA ALA A 67 -1.07 0.61 13.50
C ALA A 67 0.08 0.85 14.50
N ARG A 68 0.42 2.11 14.73
CA ARG A 68 1.47 2.51 15.69
C ARG A 68 1.07 2.18 17.12
N TYR A 69 -0.15 2.49 17.51
CA TYR A 69 -0.67 2.17 18.83
C TYR A 69 -0.59 0.67 19.13
N LEU A 70 -1.11 -0.16 18.23
CA LEU A 70 -1.06 -1.63 18.37
C LEU A 70 0.38 -2.14 18.44
N LYS A 71 1.28 -1.62 17.60
CA LYS A 71 2.68 -2.01 17.58
C LYS A 71 3.40 -1.62 18.88
N MET A 72 3.15 -0.43 19.41
CA MET A 72 3.69 0.00 20.73
C MET A 72 3.17 -0.86 21.87
N ASN A 73 1.97 -1.41 21.75
CA ASN A 73 1.39 -2.35 22.72
C ASN A 73 1.87 -3.81 22.53
N GLY A 74 2.82 -4.05 21.65
CA GLY A 74 3.45 -5.37 21.47
C GLY A 74 2.73 -6.30 20.51
N HIS A 75 1.81 -5.79 19.69
CA HIS A 75 1.18 -6.59 18.65
C HIS A 75 2.05 -6.67 17.37
N ASN A 76 1.91 -7.78 16.65
CA ASN A 76 2.45 -7.92 15.31
C ASN A 76 1.43 -7.36 14.31
N VAL A 77 1.74 -6.24 13.70
CA VAL A 77 0.79 -5.49 12.85
C VAL A 77 1.25 -5.56 11.41
N MET A 78 0.39 -6.06 10.53
CA MET A 78 0.52 -5.99 9.09
C MET A 78 -0.34 -4.84 8.56
N TYR A 79 0.32 -3.82 8.02
CA TYR A 79 -0.33 -2.69 7.36
C TYR A 79 0.20 -2.60 5.93
N PRO A 80 -0.36 -3.37 4.99
CA PRO A 80 0.08 -3.38 3.61
C PRO A 80 -0.40 -2.14 2.87
N ILE A 81 0.27 -1.84 1.77
CA ILE A 81 -0.18 -0.84 0.79
C ILE A 81 -0.12 -1.47 -0.61
N GLY A 82 -0.91 -0.95 -1.52
CA GLY A 82 -0.88 -1.31 -2.92
C GLY A 82 -1.24 -0.13 -3.81
N PHE A 83 -1.33 -0.39 -5.09
CA PHE A 83 -1.74 0.56 -6.11
C PHE A 83 -2.83 -0.07 -6.97
N ASP A 84 -3.98 0.60 -7.05
CA ASP A 84 -5.06 0.19 -7.95
C ASP A 84 -4.76 0.75 -9.33
N ALA A 85 -3.99 -0.05 -10.08
CA ALA A 85 -3.29 0.36 -11.29
C ALA A 85 -3.89 -0.23 -12.57
N PHE A 86 -5.01 -0.97 -12.45
CA PHE A 86 -5.62 -1.67 -13.57
C PHE A 86 -7.00 -1.10 -13.88
N GLY A 87 -7.15 -0.50 -15.07
CA GLY A 87 -8.46 -0.02 -15.54
C GLY A 87 -8.44 1.26 -16.36
N LEU A 88 -9.62 1.63 -16.85
CA LEU A 88 -9.87 2.77 -17.74
C LEU A 88 -9.36 4.13 -17.26
N PRO A 89 -9.39 4.51 -15.97
CA PRO A 89 -8.90 5.83 -15.56
C PRO A 89 -7.42 6.05 -15.90
N ALA A 90 -6.57 5.06 -15.69
CA ALA A 90 -5.15 5.14 -16.05
C ALA A 90 -4.94 5.11 -17.58
N GLU A 91 -5.68 4.27 -18.29
CA GLU A 91 -5.63 4.19 -19.76
C GLU A 91 -6.05 5.50 -20.41
N ASN A 92 -7.19 6.05 -20.02
CA ASN A 92 -7.68 7.32 -20.57
C ASN A 92 -6.72 8.48 -20.30
N ALA A 93 -6.14 8.53 -19.11
CA ALA A 93 -5.15 9.55 -18.76
C ALA A 93 -3.86 9.44 -19.63
N ALA A 94 -3.45 8.23 -19.95
CA ALA A 94 -2.31 7.96 -20.81
C ALA A 94 -2.60 8.33 -22.29
N ILE A 95 -3.77 7.94 -22.80
CA ILE A 95 -4.22 8.26 -24.17
C ILE A 95 -4.26 9.78 -24.37
N GLN A 96 -4.86 10.52 -23.43
CA GLN A 96 -4.92 12.00 -23.49
C GLN A 96 -3.54 12.66 -23.54
N ARG A 97 -2.51 12.00 -23.05
CA ARG A 97 -1.12 12.48 -22.99
C ARG A 97 -0.24 11.90 -24.10
N ASN A 98 -0.81 11.03 -24.93
CA ASN A 98 -0.10 10.31 -25.98
C ASN A 98 1.13 9.55 -25.47
N ILE A 99 0.98 8.86 -24.35
CA ILE A 99 2.00 8.01 -23.73
C ILE A 99 1.44 6.60 -23.50
N SER A 100 2.34 5.62 -23.31
CA SER A 100 1.95 4.26 -22.99
C SER A 100 1.22 4.22 -21.63
N PRO A 101 0.07 3.52 -21.52
CA PRO A 101 -0.59 3.29 -20.23
C PRO A 101 0.33 2.65 -19.18
N ASN A 102 1.20 1.74 -19.60
CA ASN A 102 2.18 1.13 -18.70
C ASN A 102 3.15 2.17 -18.12
N ASP A 103 3.73 3.00 -18.97
CA ASP A 103 4.73 3.99 -18.55
C ASP A 103 4.09 5.05 -17.64
N TRP A 104 2.91 5.54 -18.02
CA TRP A 104 2.12 6.44 -17.19
C TRP A 104 1.85 5.86 -15.80
N THR A 105 1.38 4.61 -15.75
CA THR A 105 1.05 3.92 -14.51
C THR A 105 2.27 3.73 -13.61
N GLU A 106 3.38 3.23 -14.17
CA GLU A 106 4.61 3.00 -13.40
C GLU A 106 5.23 4.30 -12.88
N ASP A 107 5.17 5.39 -13.65
CA ASP A 107 5.67 6.68 -13.20
C ASP A 107 4.80 7.28 -12.09
N ASN A 108 3.47 7.15 -12.18
CA ASN A 108 2.59 7.53 -11.09
C ASN A 108 2.84 6.69 -9.83
N ILE A 109 3.01 5.38 -9.94
CA ILE A 109 3.36 4.51 -8.80
C ILE A 109 4.65 4.97 -8.13
N LYS A 110 5.70 5.29 -8.91
CA LYS A 110 6.96 5.83 -8.37
C LYS A 110 6.73 7.14 -7.61
N GLN A 111 5.94 8.04 -8.20
CA GLN A 111 5.66 9.35 -7.59
C GLN A 111 4.82 9.20 -6.32
N MET A 112 3.75 8.42 -6.36
CA MET A 112 2.89 8.14 -5.21
C MET A 112 3.67 7.44 -4.09
N THR A 113 4.56 6.50 -4.42
CA THR A 113 5.44 5.86 -3.45
C THR A 113 6.31 6.89 -2.71
N LYS A 114 6.88 7.86 -3.42
CA LYS A 114 7.64 8.96 -2.79
C LYS A 114 6.76 9.80 -1.87
N GLN A 115 5.54 10.12 -2.31
CA GLN A 115 4.57 10.90 -1.51
C GLN A 115 4.15 10.14 -0.24
N LEU A 116 3.80 8.85 -0.35
CA LEU A 116 3.44 8.00 0.80
C LEU A 116 4.61 7.84 1.78
N LYS A 117 5.82 7.65 1.28
CA LYS A 117 7.00 7.59 2.14
C LYS A 117 7.28 8.92 2.84
N SER A 118 6.99 10.05 2.18
CA SER A 118 7.24 11.38 2.77
C SER A 118 6.33 11.70 3.95
N ILE A 119 5.10 11.17 4.00
CA ILE A 119 4.21 11.30 5.16
C ILE A 119 4.57 10.36 6.30
N GLY A 120 5.50 9.43 6.08
CA GLY A 120 6.06 8.58 7.12
C GLY A 120 5.13 7.50 7.66
N THR A 121 4.12 7.08 6.89
CA THR A 121 3.18 6.01 7.28
C THR A 121 3.88 4.69 7.59
N ALA A 122 3.30 3.94 8.52
CA ALA A 122 3.80 2.67 9.02
C ALA A 122 3.50 1.47 8.10
N PHE A 123 3.47 1.70 6.79
CA PHE A 123 3.23 0.64 5.83
C PHE A 123 4.33 -0.42 5.82
N ASP A 124 3.93 -1.66 5.66
CA ASP A 124 4.85 -2.76 5.35
C ASP A 124 5.18 -2.76 3.85
N TRP A 125 6.20 -2.00 3.49
CA TRP A 125 6.67 -1.86 2.11
C TRP A 125 7.18 -3.15 1.48
N SER A 126 7.42 -4.21 2.26
CA SER A 126 7.78 -5.52 1.73
C SER A 126 6.59 -6.28 1.15
N ARG A 127 5.36 -5.77 1.37
CA ARG A 127 4.09 -6.37 0.94
C ARG A 127 3.30 -5.48 -0.01
N VAL A 128 4.01 -4.70 -0.80
CA VAL A 128 3.39 -3.85 -1.83
C VAL A 128 2.71 -4.70 -2.89
N VAL A 129 1.49 -4.31 -3.26
CA VAL A 129 0.69 -4.94 -4.29
C VAL A 129 0.45 -3.97 -5.43
N LYS A 130 0.51 -4.45 -6.67
CA LYS A 130 0.08 -3.73 -7.87
C LYS A 130 -1.00 -4.54 -8.55
N THR A 131 -2.18 -3.97 -8.76
CA THR A 131 -3.30 -4.72 -9.35
C THR A 131 -3.11 -5.05 -10.83
N ASN A 132 -2.21 -4.33 -11.52
CA ASN A 132 -1.79 -4.59 -12.89
C ASN A 132 -0.67 -5.64 -13.03
N ASP A 133 -0.17 -6.20 -11.91
CA ASP A 133 0.78 -7.30 -11.97
C ASP A 133 0.07 -8.59 -12.44
N PRO A 134 0.58 -9.29 -13.48
CA PRO A 134 0.03 -10.57 -13.92
C PRO A 134 -0.12 -11.61 -12.80
N GLN A 135 0.77 -11.61 -11.81
CA GLN A 135 0.67 -12.51 -10.67
C GLN A 135 -0.50 -12.16 -9.73
N TYR A 136 -0.97 -10.91 -9.78
CA TYR A 136 -2.15 -10.47 -9.04
C TYR A 136 -3.44 -10.72 -9.84
N TYR A 137 -3.58 -10.16 -11.04
CA TYR A 137 -4.85 -10.21 -11.77
C TYR A 137 -5.21 -11.59 -12.33
N LYS A 138 -4.27 -12.52 -12.45
CA LYS A 138 -4.60 -13.92 -12.82
C LYS A 138 -5.66 -14.55 -11.91
N TRP A 139 -5.72 -14.14 -10.65
CA TRP A 139 -6.72 -14.65 -9.72
C TRP A 139 -8.11 -14.06 -9.99
N THR A 140 -8.19 -12.80 -10.39
CA THR A 140 -9.43 -12.17 -10.86
C THR A 140 -9.94 -12.88 -12.11
N GLN A 141 -9.06 -13.17 -13.08
CA GLN A 141 -9.39 -13.92 -14.27
C GLN A 141 -9.88 -15.34 -13.94
N TRP A 142 -9.19 -16.02 -13.04
CA TRP A 142 -9.61 -17.35 -12.59
C TRP A 142 -11.00 -17.31 -11.93
N MET A 143 -11.27 -16.35 -11.09
CA MET A 143 -12.57 -16.17 -10.43
C MET A 143 -13.66 -15.90 -11.46
N PHE A 144 -13.41 -15.04 -12.45
CA PHE A 144 -14.34 -14.78 -13.56
C PHE A 144 -14.67 -16.07 -14.32
N LEU A 145 -13.66 -16.86 -14.66
CA LEU A 145 -13.87 -18.14 -15.36
C LEU A 145 -14.74 -19.10 -14.54
N LYS A 146 -14.54 -19.17 -13.23
CA LYS A 146 -15.38 -19.99 -12.34
C LYS A 146 -16.84 -19.51 -12.28
N MET A 147 -17.06 -18.20 -12.32
CA MET A 147 -18.40 -17.62 -12.42
C MET A 147 -19.03 -17.91 -13.77
N TYR A 148 -18.27 -17.80 -14.85
CA TYR A 148 -18.73 -18.12 -16.21
C TYR A 148 -19.12 -19.59 -16.35
N GLU A 149 -18.28 -20.53 -15.88
CA GLU A 149 -18.58 -21.97 -15.84
C GLU A 149 -19.90 -22.31 -15.13
N LYS A 150 -20.29 -21.48 -14.14
CA LYS A 150 -21.53 -21.64 -13.38
C LYS A 150 -22.73 -20.86 -13.93
N GLY A 151 -22.60 -20.19 -15.07
CA GLY A 151 -23.62 -19.34 -15.64
C GLY A 151 -23.93 -18.06 -14.86
N LEU A 152 -23.06 -17.67 -13.92
CA LEU A 152 -23.21 -16.44 -13.11
C LEU A 152 -22.65 -15.21 -13.83
N ALA A 153 -21.73 -15.39 -14.76
CA ALA A 153 -21.27 -14.37 -15.68
C ALA A 153 -21.67 -14.75 -17.11
N TYR A 154 -22.19 -13.80 -17.87
CA TYR A 154 -22.68 -13.98 -19.25
C TYR A 154 -22.31 -12.76 -20.10
N ARG A 155 -22.40 -12.90 -21.42
CA ARG A 155 -22.08 -11.85 -22.40
C ARG A 155 -23.34 -11.15 -22.86
#